data_ff4ce01745410a1322aa736c8f11ea1f
#
_entry.id   ff4ce01745410a1322aa736c8f11ea1f
#
_cell.length_a   1.000
_cell.length_b   1.000
_cell.length_c   1.000
_cell.angle_alpha   90.00
_cell.angle_beta   90.00
_cell.angle_gamma   90.00
#
_symmetry.space_group_name_H-M   'P 1'
#
loop_
_entity.id
_entity.type
_entity.pdbx_description
1 polymer ?
#
loop_
_entity_poly.entity_id
_entity_poly.type
_entity_poly.pdbx_seq_one_letter_code
_entity_poly.pdbx_strand_id
1 'polypeptide(L)'
;VLYVVENGETVNSVEDLKGKTIVTTGKGTTPEYVLRYILTENGVDPDNDVTLDFYSEATEALSKVQAGEATIAMLPQPFVTSALSQVEGLRVALDMNEEWEKVAGSKLVTGVLVARKDAVEADPARFAAFMDGYKASVEAANTDLENTAALCEQYGIVAKAALAQKALPNCNIVFETGDEMKTDLETYFNVLYAADPTSVGGQLPADDFYYAG
;
A
#
# COMPACT_ATOMS: atom_id res chain seq x y z
N VAL A 1 -3.75 -2.04 1.04
CA VAL A 1 -3.25 -0.89 1.84
C VAL A 1 -3.63 0.44 1.21
N LEU A 2 -3.63 0.54 -0.13
CA LEU A 2 -4.03 1.73 -0.89
C LEU A 2 -5.45 1.55 -1.43
N TYR A 3 -6.27 2.59 -1.33
CA TYR A 3 -7.66 2.57 -1.77
C TYR A 3 -8.03 3.89 -2.41
N VAL A 4 -8.82 3.85 -3.50
CA VAL A 4 -9.51 5.03 -4.00
C VAL A 4 -10.83 5.15 -3.25
N VAL A 5 -11.04 6.28 -2.60
CA VAL A 5 -12.30 6.65 -1.96
C VAL A 5 -13.00 7.74 -2.76
N GLU A 6 -14.33 7.71 -2.75
CA GLU A 6 -15.16 8.67 -3.44
C GLU A 6 -16.32 9.14 -2.57
N ASN A 7 -16.56 10.43 -2.54
CA ASN A 7 -17.82 11.01 -2.05
C ASN A 7 -18.75 11.18 -3.25
N GLY A 8 -19.46 10.12 -3.60
CA GLY A 8 -20.27 9.98 -4.81
C GLY A 8 -20.43 8.52 -5.23
N GLU A 9 -21.01 8.30 -6.40
CA GLU A 9 -21.27 6.96 -6.95
C GLU A 9 -20.86 6.86 -8.44
N THR A 10 -19.83 7.63 -8.83
CA THR A 10 -19.43 7.74 -10.25
C THR A 10 -18.25 6.88 -10.63
N VAL A 11 -17.49 6.35 -9.66
CA VAL A 11 -16.32 5.49 -9.87
C VAL A 11 -16.67 4.06 -9.48
N ASN A 12 -16.75 3.17 -10.46
CA ASN A 12 -17.03 1.75 -10.27
C ASN A 12 -15.96 0.87 -10.95
N SER A 13 -15.11 1.50 -11.78
CA SER A 13 -13.96 0.89 -12.43
C SER A 13 -12.81 1.92 -12.54
N VAL A 14 -11.63 1.46 -12.93
CA VAL A 14 -10.47 2.35 -13.15
C VAL A 14 -10.74 3.32 -14.30
N GLU A 15 -11.44 2.89 -15.34
CA GLU A 15 -11.78 3.71 -16.50
C GLU A 15 -12.70 4.88 -16.16
N ASP A 16 -13.53 4.77 -15.11
CA ASP A 16 -14.40 5.84 -14.64
C ASP A 16 -13.62 7.02 -14.04
N LEU A 17 -12.32 6.85 -13.80
CA LEU A 17 -11.42 7.92 -13.35
C LEU A 17 -11.09 8.93 -14.45
N LYS A 18 -11.36 8.64 -15.74
CA LYS A 18 -11.14 9.59 -16.83
C LYS A 18 -11.90 10.91 -16.61
N GLY A 19 -11.18 12.01 -16.82
CA GLY A 19 -11.67 13.37 -16.59
C GLY A 19 -11.77 13.79 -15.13
N LYS A 20 -11.31 12.96 -14.18
CA LYS A 20 -11.41 13.21 -12.75
C LYS A 20 -10.12 13.78 -12.18
N THR A 21 -10.24 14.47 -11.05
CA THR A 21 -9.11 14.85 -10.19
C THR A 21 -9.02 13.86 -9.04
N ILE A 22 -7.84 13.27 -8.85
CA ILE A 22 -7.53 12.32 -7.78
C ILE A 22 -6.52 12.98 -6.85
N VAL A 23 -6.95 13.24 -5.62
CA VAL A 23 -6.07 13.72 -4.58
C VAL A 23 -5.31 12.54 -3.97
N THR A 24 -4.00 12.66 -3.82
CA THR A 24 -3.16 11.59 -3.28
C THR A 24 -1.89 12.11 -2.62
N THR A 25 -1.02 11.21 -2.20
CA THR A 25 0.30 11.49 -1.61
C THR A 25 1.38 10.62 -2.25
N GLY A 26 2.62 10.82 -1.85
CA GLY A 26 3.72 9.95 -2.23
C GLY A 26 4.21 10.15 -3.67
N LYS A 27 4.29 11.42 -4.13
CA LYS A 27 4.90 11.76 -5.41
C LYS A 27 6.33 11.22 -5.49
N GLY A 28 6.66 10.51 -6.57
CA GLY A 28 7.96 9.86 -6.77
C GLY A 28 8.15 8.59 -5.92
N THR A 29 7.08 8.03 -5.37
CA THR A 29 7.14 6.83 -4.53
C THR A 29 6.04 5.82 -4.91
N THR A 30 5.95 4.72 -4.17
CA THR A 30 4.98 3.63 -4.40
C THR A 30 3.56 4.09 -4.76
N PRO A 31 2.90 5.01 -4.04
CA PRO A 31 1.53 5.38 -4.39
C PRO A 31 1.39 5.95 -5.80
N GLU A 32 2.31 6.80 -6.24
CA GLU A 32 2.28 7.35 -7.60
C GLU A 32 2.52 6.27 -8.65
N TYR A 33 3.57 5.45 -8.49
CA TYR A 33 3.91 4.41 -9.48
C TYR A 33 2.79 3.39 -9.62
N VAL A 34 2.20 2.95 -8.51
CA VAL A 34 1.08 2.01 -8.50
C VAL A 34 -0.14 2.60 -9.22
N LEU A 35 -0.52 3.83 -8.89
CA LEU A 35 -1.66 4.49 -9.51
C LEU A 35 -1.45 4.67 -11.01
N ARG A 36 -0.29 5.18 -11.42
CA ARG A 36 0.05 5.38 -12.84
C ARG A 36 0.05 4.07 -13.63
N TYR A 37 0.62 3.02 -13.06
CA TYR A 37 0.64 1.70 -13.68
C TYR A 37 -0.77 1.15 -13.88
N ILE A 38 -1.59 1.13 -12.83
CA ILE A 38 -2.99 0.65 -12.91
C ILE A 38 -3.79 1.47 -13.91
N LEU A 39 -3.67 2.80 -13.92
CA LEU A 39 -4.34 3.65 -14.91
C LEU A 39 -3.94 3.26 -16.34
N THR A 40 -2.64 3.16 -16.61
CA THR A 40 -2.09 2.85 -17.93
C THR A 40 -2.57 1.49 -18.44
N GLU A 41 -2.51 0.45 -17.60
CA GLU A 41 -2.94 -0.91 -17.98
C GLU A 41 -4.46 -1.01 -18.23
N ASN A 42 -5.25 -0.08 -17.67
CA ASN A 42 -6.69 0.05 -17.95
C ASN A 42 -7.01 1.08 -19.06
N GLY A 43 -6.00 1.51 -19.83
CA GLY A 43 -6.19 2.41 -20.96
C GLY A 43 -6.57 3.85 -20.57
N VAL A 44 -6.18 4.27 -19.37
CA VAL A 44 -6.32 5.64 -18.85
C VAL A 44 -4.93 6.29 -18.85
N ASP A 45 -4.74 7.34 -19.62
CA ASP A 45 -3.48 8.07 -19.65
C ASP A 45 -3.33 8.92 -18.36
N PRO A 46 -2.35 8.61 -17.48
CA PRO A 46 -2.21 9.31 -16.21
C PRO A 46 -1.78 10.79 -16.34
N ASP A 47 -1.33 11.22 -17.52
CA ASP A 47 -0.89 12.59 -17.76
C ASP A 47 -1.92 13.43 -18.53
N ASN A 48 -2.85 12.78 -19.27
CA ASN A 48 -3.81 13.47 -20.11
C ASN A 48 -5.25 13.19 -19.76
N ASP A 49 -5.58 11.99 -19.22
CA ASP A 49 -6.96 11.58 -18.96
C ASP A 49 -7.41 11.88 -17.51
N VAL A 50 -6.47 12.12 -16.58
CA VAL A 50 -6.76 12.42 -15.17
C VAL A 50 -5.92 13.60 -14.68
N THR A 51 -6.33 14.21 -13.57
CA THR A 51 -5.50 15.17 -12.83
C THR A 51 -5.05 14.50 -11.53
N LEU A 52 -3.75 14.31 -11.35
CA LEU A 52 -3.16 13.80 -10.10
C LEU A 52 -2.70 14.97 -9.25
N ASP A 53 -3.37 15.21 -8.12
CA ASP A 53 -3.06 16.30 -7.18
C ASP A 53 -2.36 15.73 -5.95
N PHE A 54 -1.04 15.99 -5.84
CA PHE A 54 -0.17 15.42 -4.82
C PHE A 54 0.00 16.33 -3.63
N TYR A 55 -0.23 15.78 -2.44
CA TYR A 55 0.03 16.43 -1.15
C TYR A 55 1.22 15.75 -0.45
N SER A 56 1.88 16.50 0.43
CA SER A 56 3.06 15.99 1.15
C SER A 56 2.69 14.90 2.15
N GLU A 57 1.52 15.04 2.80
CA GLU A 57 1.07 14.14 3.86
C GLU A 57 -0.36 13.65 3.61
N ALA A 58 -0.64 12.41 4.03
CA ALA A 58 -1.98 11.83 3.91
C ALA A 58 -3.04 12.59 4.74
N THR A 59 -2.64 13.27 5.79
CA THR A 59 -3.51 14.16 6.58
C THR A 59 -3.98 15.37 5.79
N GLU A 60 -3.14 15.92 4.91
CA GLU A 60 -3.51 17.04 4.03
C GLU A 60 -4.52 16.58 2.98
N ALA A 61 -4.25 15.45 2.30
CA ALA A 61 -5.16 14.85 1.34
C ALA A 61 -6.52 14.51 1.99
N LEU A 62 -6.51 13.93 3.19
CA LEU A 62 -7.72 13.67 3.97
C LEU A 62 -8.50 14.96 4.28
N SER A 63 -7.79 16.02 4.65
CA SER A 63 -8.42 17.32 4.95
C SER A 63 -9.16 17.89 3.74
N LYS A 64 -8.66 17.69 2.52
CA LYS A 64 -9.34 18.10 1.29
C LYS A 64 -10.66 17.35 1.07
N VAL A 65 -10.67 16.06 1.35
CA VAL A 65 -11.90 15.25 1.30
C VAL A 65 -12.89 15.70 2.36
N GLN A 66 -12.43 15.93 3.59
CA GLN A 66 -13.28 16.40 4.71
C GLN A 66 -13.89 17.78 4.48
N ALA A 67 -13.15 18.67 3.83
CA ALA A 67 -13.62 20.02 3.47
C ALA A 67 -14.58 20.01 2.26
N GLY A 68 -14.75 18.86 1.58
CA GLY A 68 -15.52 18.79 0.33
C GLY A 68 -14.83 19.45 -0.87
N GLU A 69 -13.52 19.74 -0.75
CA GLU A 69 -12.70 20.32 -1.82
C GLU A 69 -12.25 19.23 -2.82
N ALA A 70 -12.23 17.99 -2.39
CA ALA A 70 -11.96 16.82 -3.22
C ALA A 70 -13.07 15.78 -3.04
N THR A 71 -13.56 15.22 -4.15
CA THR A 71 -14.56 14.14 -4.15
C THR A 71 -13.93 12.76 -4.30
N ILE A 72 -12.70 12.69 -4.84
CA ILE A 72 -11.97 11.43 -5.07
C ILE A 72 -10.56 11.58 -4.48
N ALA A 73 -10.15 10.60 -3.69
CA ALA A 73 -8.78 10.54 -3.17
C ALA A 73 -8.27 9.10 -3.17
N MET A 74 -6.97 8.93 -3.44
CA MET A 74 -6.29 7.67 -3.14
C MET A 74 -5.48 7.84 -1.86
N LEU A 75 -5.83 7.04 -0.85
CA LEU A 75 -5.28 7.13 0.51
C LEU A 75 -4.79 5.76 0.98
N PRO A 76 -3.76 5.73 1.86
CA PRO A 76 -3.36 4.51 2.56
C PRO A 76 -4.21 4.26 3.81
N GLN A 77 -4.17 3.03 4.34
CA GLN A 77 -4.58 2.77 5.72
C GLN A 77 -3.56 3.39 6.71
N PRO A 78 -4.00 3.90 7.87
CA PRO A 78 -5.39 3.92 8.39
C PRO A 78 -6.21 5.17 7.96
N PHE A 79 -5.69 6.00 7.06
CA PHE A 79 -6.34 7.25 6.65
C PHE A 79 -7.68 7.00 5.93
N VAL A 80 -7.77 5.93 5.13
CA VAL A 80 -9.05 5.50 4.52
C VAL A 80 -10.09 5.22 5.60
N THR A 81 -9.76 4.42 6.61
CA THR A 81 -10.66 4.12 7.72
C THR A 81 -11.06 5.38 8.49
N SER A 82 -10.13 6.31 8.68
CA SER A 82 -10.40 7.61 9.29
C SER A 82 -11.36 8.45 8.43
N ALA A 83 -11.12 8.53 7.13
CA ALA A 83 -11.95 9.26 6.19
C ALA A 83 -13.39 8.75 6.19
N LEU A 84 -13.56 7.43 6.04
CA LEU A 84 -14.87 6.77 6.05
C LEU A 84 -15.66 6.99 7.35
N SER A 85 -14.96 7.18 8.48
CA SER A 85 -15.60 7.43 9.76
C SER A 85 -16.03 8.88 9.99
N GLN A 86 -15.52 9.83 9.19
CA GLN A 86 -15.67 11.26 9.41
C GLN A 86 -16.43 11.99 8.29
N VAL A 87 -16.47 11.40 7.08
CA VAL A 87 -17.13 12.01 5.92
C VAL A 87 -18.34 11.17 5.53
N GLU A 88 -19.52 11.76 5.71
CA GLU A 88 -20.79 11.13 5.35
C GLU A 88 -20.88 10.94 3.82
N GLY A 89 -21.30 9.75 3.39
CA GLY A 89 -21.41 9.40 1.98
C GLY A 89 -20.10 8.98 1.31
N LEU A 90 -18.96 9.05 2.00
CA LEU A 90 -17.71 8.56 1.47
C LEU A 90 -17.71 7.03 1.42
N ARG A 91 -17.25 6.46 0.32
CA ARG A 91 -17.13 5.01 0.13
C ARG A 91 -15.74 4.63 -0.40
N VAL A 92 -15.36 3.39 -0.23
CA VAL A 92 -14.26 2.80 -1.02
C VAL A 92 -14.82 2.54 -2.42
N ALA A 93 -14.22 3.15 -3.42
CA ALA A 93 -14.55 2.96 -4.82
C ALA A 93 -13.73 1.86 -5.45
N LEU A 94 -12.40 1.84 -5.21
CA LEU A 94 -11.48 0.82 -5.74
C LEU A 94 -10.51 0.37 -4.64
N ASP A 95 -10.26 -0.94 -4.56
CA ASP A 95 -9.14 -1.52 -3.83
C ASP A 95 -7.95 -1.64 -4.77
N MET A 96 -6.88 -0.88 -4.53
CA MET A 96 -5.73 -0.85 -5.42
C MET A 96 -4.91 -2.15 -5.39
N ASN A 97 -5.09 -2.99 -4.37
CA ASN A 97 -4.48 -4.33 -4.36
C ASN A 97 -5.18 -5.24 -5.36
N GLU A 98 -6.53 -5.21 -5.38
CA GLU A 98 -7.31 -5.98 -6.34
C GLU A 98 -7.09 -5.49 -7.78
N GLU A 99 -7.04 -4.17 -7.97
CA GLU A 99 -6.79 -3.60 -9.30
C GLU A 99 -5.36 -3.91 -9.79
N TRP A 100 -4.38 -3.88 -8.89
CA TRP A 100 -3.01 -4.31 -9.21
C TRP A 100 -2.96 -5.79 -9.62
N GLU A 101 -3.58 -6.68 -8.83
CA GLU A 101 -3.56 -8.12 -9.09
C GLU A 101 -4.17 -8.45 -10.46
N LYS A 102 -5.24 -7.74 -10.86
CA LYS A 102 -5.87 -7.91 -12.18
C LYS A 102 -4.93 -7.61 -13.34
N VAL A 103 -4.06 -6.60 -13.21
CA VAL A 103 -3.20 -6.13 -14.32
C VAL A 103 -1.77 -6.65 -14.24
N ALA A 104 -1.24 -6.90 -13.04
CA ALA A 104 0.13 -7.37 -12.83
C ALA A 104 0.22 -8.90 -12.65
N GLY A 105 -0.88 -9.55 -12.26
CA GLY A 105 -0.91 -10.99 -11.98
C GLY A 105 -0.10 -11.39 -10.72
N SER A 106 0.19 -10.44 -9.84
CA SER A 106 0.94 -10.62 -8.59
C SER A 106 0.34 -9.76 -7.49
N LYS A 107 0.73 -10.01 -6.24
CA LYS A 107 0.31 -9.16 -5.12
C LYS A 107 0.98 -7.79 -5.18
N LEU A 108 0.28 -6.75 -4.73
CA LEU A 108 0.86 -5.43 -4.54
C LEU A 108 1.74 -5.40 -3.28
N VAL A 109 3.04 -5.22 -3.47
CA VAL A 109 3.99 -5.11 -2.35
C VAL A 109 4.17 -3.63 -1.98
N THR A 110 3.77 -3.26 -0.76
CA THR A 110 3.89 -1.88 -0.25
C THR A 110 4.88 -1.75 0.88
N GLY A 111 5.26 -2.84 1.53
CA GLY A 111 6.23 -2.85 2.62
C GLY A 111 6.92 -4.19 2.72
N VAL A 112 8.21 -4.16 3.06
CA VAL A 112 9.05 -5.36 3.19
C VAL A 112 9.92 -5.29 4.43
N LEU A 113 10.27 -6.46 4.96
CA LEU A 113 11.33 -6.61 5.93
C LEU A 113 12.66 -6.76 5.18
N VAL A 114 13.64 -5.93 5.50
CA VAL A 114 15.01 -6.05 4.96
C VAL A 114 15.99 -6.37 6.06
N ALA A 115 17.00 -7.17 5.74
CA ALA A 115 18.10 -7.49 6.64
C ALA A 115 19.44 -7.32 5.92
N ARG A 116 20.48 -6.97 6.66
CA ARG A 116 21.84 -6.95 6.12
C ARG A 116 22.32 -8.37 5.91
N LYS A 117 22.84 -8.68 4.72
CA LYS A 117 23.35 -10.01 4.37
C LYS A 117 24.40 -10.52 5.36
N ASP A 118 25.38 -9.68 5.71
CA ASP A 118 26.42 -10.01 6.67
C ASP A 118 25.87 -10.33 8.07
N ALA A 119 24.78 -9.70 8.49
CA ALA A 119 24.14 -9.99 9.77
C ALA A 119 23.39 -11.33 9.76
N VAL A 120 22.75 -11.68 8.65
CA VAL A 120 22.09 -12.98 8.46
C VAL A 120 23.11 -14.11 8.42
N GLU A 121 24.20 -13.92 7.67
CA GLU A 121 25.29 -14.91 7.54
C GLU A 121 26.10 -15.13 8.83
N ALA A 122 26.23 -14.09 9.66
CA ALA A 122 26.95 -14.17 10.93
C ALA A 122 26.26 -15.05 11.98
N ASP A 123 24.93 -15.07 12.01
CA ASP A 123 24.14 -15.90 12.94
C ASP A 123 22.81 -16.33 12.31
N PRO A 124 22.84 -17.33 11.42
CA PRO A 124 21.62 -17.81 10.74
C PRO A 124 20.56 -18.35 11.71
N ALA A 125 21.00 -18.96 12.83
CA ALA A 125 20.06 -19.51 13.82
C ALA A 125 19.26 -18.41 14.53
N ARG A 126 19.93 -17.31 14.87
CA ARG A 126 19.27 -16.14 15.46
C ARG A 126 18.31 -15.48 14.47
N PHE A 127 18.71 -15.41 13.21
CA PHE A 127 17.84 -14.86 12.17
C PHE A 127 16.60 -15.74 11.95
N ALA A 128 16.75 -17.07 11.91
CA ALA A 128 15.61 -17.98 11.81
C ALA A 128 14.64 -17.83 13.00
N ALA A 129 15.16 -17.75 14.24
CA ALA A 129 14.34 -17.51 15.42
C ALA A 129 13.59 -16.13 15.36
N PHE A 130 14.24 -15.10 14.80
CA PHE A 130 13.58 -13.82 14.55
C PHE A 130 12.42 -13.97 13.53
N MET A 131 12.63 -14.70 12.43
CA MET A 131 11.62 -14.93 11.41
C MET A 131 10.42 -15.70 11.96
N ASP A 132 10.63 -16.69 12.83
CA ASP A 132 9.56 -17.40 13.54
C ASP A 132 8.73 -16.45 14.41
N GLY A 133 9.41 -15.57 15.18
CA GLY A 133 8.74 -14.55 15.99
C GLY A 133 7.98 -13.51 15.16
N TYR A 134 8.56 -13.11 14.01
CA TYR A 134 7.92 -12.20 13.08
C TYR A 134 6.66 -12.81 12.46
N LYS A 135 6.73 -14.07 12.04
CA LYS A 135 5.57 -14.82 11.54
C LYS A 135 4.46 -14.87 12.58
N ALA A 136 4.79 -15.23 13.83
CA ALA A 136 3.82 -15.27 14.92
C ALA A 136 3.19 -13.89 15.18
N SER A 137 3.95 -12.81 15.03
CA SER A 137 3.43 -11.44 15.17
C SER A 137 2.46 -11.07 14.04
N VAL A 138 2.75 -11.48 12.80
CA VAL A 138 1.84 -11.30 11.65
C VAL A 138 0.55 -12.08 11.85
N GLU A 139 0.63 -13.34 12.32
CA GLU A 139 -0.53 -14.16 12.64
C GLU A 139 -1.38 -13.52 13.74
N ALA A 140 -0.76 -13.01 14.81
CA ALA A 140 -1.45 -12.31 15.88
C ALA A 140 -2.16 -11.03 15.38
N ALA A 141 -1.51 -10.27 14.49
CA ALA A 141 -2.10 -9.06 13.90
C ALA A 141 -3.39 -9.34 13.12
N ASN A 142 -3.54 -10.55 12.56
CA ASN A 142 -4.73 -10.95 11.80
C ASN A 142 -5.78 -11.70 12.64
N THR A 143 -5.37 -12.36 13.74
CA THR A 143 -6.26 -13.24 14.54
C THR A 143 -6.66 -12.65 15.89
N ASP A 144 -5.86 -11.76 16.45
CA ASP A 144 -6.10 -11.07 17.72
C ASP A 144 -6.13 -9.55 17.51
N LEU A 145 -7.15 -9.10 16.79
CA LEU A 145 -7.31 -7.69 16.40
C LEU A 145 -7.46 -6.75 17.60
N GLU A 146 -8.10 -7.18 18.66
CA GLU A 146 -8.34 -6.35 19.86
C GLU A 146 -7.00 -6.04 20.56
N ASN A 147 -6.21 -7.06 20.85
CA ASN A 147 -4.91 -6.88 21.50
C ASN A 147 -3.92 -6.17 20.59
N THR A 148 -3.87 -6.52 19.29
CA THR A 148 -3.02 -5.84 18.30
C THR A 148 -3.36 -4.35 18.20
N ALA A 149 -4.64 -4.01 18.16
CA ALA A 149 -5.09 -2.61 18.14
C ALA A 149 -4.70 -1.85 19.41
N ALA A 150 -4.80 -2.49 20.58
CA ALA A 150 -4.35 -1.90 21.85
C ALA A 150 -2.84 -1.64 21.84
N LEU A 151 -2.04 -2.58 21.31
CA LEU A 151 -0.59 -2.40 21.15
C LEU A 151 -0.27 -1.28 20.16
N CYS A 152 -1.00 -1.15 19.05
CA CYS A 152 -0.83 -0.05 18.10
C CYS A 152 -1.02 1.32 18.75
N GLU A 153 -2.02 1.47 19.63
CA GLU A 153 -2.23 2.70 20.42
C GLU A 153 -1.13 2.88 21.46
N GLN A 154 -0.80 1.84 22.21
CA GLN A 154 0.23 1.89 23.26
C GLN A 154 1.60 2.33 22.72
N TYR A 155 1.98 1.86 21.52
CA TYR A 155 3.25 2.19 20.88
C TYR A 155 3.19 3.41 19.94
N GLY A 156 2.04 4.09 19.88
CA GLY A 156 1.87 5.30 19.07
C GLY A 156 1.90 5.06 17.56
N ILE A 157 1.63 3.83 17.10
CA ILE A 157 1.55 3.48 15.68
C ILE A 157 0.25 4.06 15.09
N VAL A 158 -0.85 3.96 15.81
CA VAL A 158 -2.14 4.56 15.48
C VAL A 158 -2.66 5.28 16.72
N ALA A 159 -3.25 6.46 16.53
CA ALA A 159 -3.65 7.33 17.64
C ALA A 159 -4.71 6.72 18.59
N LYS A 160 -5.53 5.79 18.11
CA LYS A 160 -6.60 5.14 18.89
C LYS A 160 -6.75 3.68 18.49
N ALA A 161 -6.86 2.78 19.48
CA ALA A 161 -7.08 1.36 19.27
C ALA A 161 -8.35 1.08 18.44
N ALA A 162 -9.43 1.82 18.66
CA ALA A 162 -10.66 1.66 17.90
C ALA A 162 -10.50 1.94 16.39
N LEU A 163 -9.60 2.85 16.00
CA LEU A 163 -9.25 3.10 14.61
C LEU A 163 -8.37 1.96 14.07
N ALA A 164 -7.36 1.55 14.83
CA ALA A 164 -6.48 0.44 14.47
C ALA A 164 -7.28 -0.85 14.24
N GLN A 165 -8.21 -1.19 15.13
CA GLN A 165 -9.04 -2.39 15.03
C GLN A 165 -9.87 -2.45 13.74
N LYS A 166 -10.34 -1.29 13.26
CA LYS A 166 -11.08 -1.20 12.00
C LYS A 166 -10.16 -1.21 10.77
N ALA A 167 -8.96 -0.66 10.89
CA ALA A 167 -8.03 -0.53 9.76
C ALA A 167 -7.23 -1.81 9.51
N LEU A 168 -6.82 -2.55 10.56
CA LEU A 168 -5.96 -3.73 10.47
C LEU A 168 -6.41 -4.77 9.43
N PRO A 169 -7.71 -5.14 9.34
CA PRO A 169 -8.15 -6.11 8.32
C PRO A 169 -7.91 -5.66 6.86
N ASN A 170 -7.74 -4.35 6.65
CA ASN A 170 -7.54 -3.74 5.34
C ASN A 170 -6.07 -3.33 5.09
N CYS A 171 -5.15 -3.71 5.98
CA CYS A 171 -3.73 -3.39 5.86
C CYS A 171 -2.93 -4.43 5.08
N ASN A 172 -3.53 -5.57 4.72
CA ASN A 172 -2.87 -6.67 4.00
C ASN A 172 -1.55 -7.08 4.65
N ILE A 173 -1.58 -7.28 5.98
CA ILE A 173 -0.40 -7.71 6.75
C ILE A 173 -0.22 -9.20 6.52
N VAL A 174 0.84 -9.58 5.79
CA VAL A 174 1.14 -10.96 5.43
C VAL A 174 2.57 -11.33 5.81
N PHE A 175 2.80 -12.62 6.02
CA PHE A 175 4.13 -13.20 6.13
C PHE A 175 4.38 -14.02 4.86
N GLU A 176 5.26 -13.52 4.03
CA GLU A 176 5.59 -14.12 2.74
C GLU A 176 7.10 -14.21 2.56
N THR A 177 7.58 -15.36 2.11
CA THR A 177 9.00 -15.65 1.93
C THR A 177 9.21 -16.59 0.72
N GLY A 178 10.47 -16.83 0.36
CA GLY A 178 10.82 -17.78 -0.70
C GLY A 178 10.39 -17.34 -2.09
N ASP A 179 9.97 -18.29 -2.92
CA ASP A 179 9.68 -18.06 -4.34
C ASP A 179 8.46 -17.17 -4.59
N GLU A 180 7.45 -17.24 -3.73
CA GLU A 180 6.25 -16.38 -3.81
C GLU A 180 6.64 -14.92 -3.58
N MET A 181 7.33 -14.63 -2.47
CA MET A 181 7.86 -13.29 -2.18
C MET A 181 8.74 -12.77 -3.32
N LYS A 182 9.64 -13.62 -3.86
CA LYS A 182 10.53 -13.24 -4.95
C LYS A 182 9.73 -12.85 -6.19
N THR A 183 8.74 -13.65 -6.58
CA THR A 183 7.91 -13.41 -7.76
C THR A 183 7.14 -12.08 -7.65
N ASP A 184 6.51 -11.83 -6.50
CA ASP A 184 5.75 -10.61 -6.28
C ASP A 184 6.66 -9.37 -6.26
N LEU A 185 7.84 -9.48 -5.62
CA LEU A 185 8.82 -8.40 -5.59
C LEU A 185 9.44 -8.13 -6.97
N GLU A 186 9.77 -9.17 -7.74
CA GLU A 186 10.31 -8.99 -9.11
C GLU A 186 9.30 -8.29 -10.02
N THR A 187 8.02 -8.67 -9.94
CA THR A 187 6.96 -8.00 -10.70
C THR A 187 6.86 -6.53 -10.30
N TYR A 188 6.84 -6.25 -9.01
CA TYR A 188 6.78 -4.89 -8.49
C TYR A 188 8.01 -4.05 -8.90
N PHE A 189 9.22 -4.58 -8.73
CA PHE A 189 10.45 -3.87 -9.12
C PHE A 189 10.54 -3.62 -10.63
N ASN A 190 10.04 -4.53 -11.47
CA ASN A 190 9.99 -4.29 -12.92
C ASN A 190 9.08 -3.10 -13.27
N VAL A 191 7.93 -2.96 -12.60
CA VAL A 191 7.05 -1.80 -12.79
C VAL A 191 7.73 -0.50 -12.35
N LEU A 192 8.37 -0.50 -11.18
CA LEU A 192 9.11 0.67 -10.69
C LEU A 192 10.28 1.02 -11.63
N TYR A 193 11.05 0.04 -12.06
CA TYR A 193 12.19 0.23 -12.95
C TYR A 193 11.76 0.79 -14.32
N ALA A 194 10.65 0.31 -14.85
CA ALA A 194 10.10 0.81 -16.11
C ALA A 194 9.62 2.27 -16.00
N ALA A 195 9.07 2.66 -14.86
CA ALA A 195 8.63 4.02 -14.60
C ALA A 195 9.80 4.97 -14.31
N ASP A 196 10.72 4.57 -13.45
CA ASP A 196 11.94 5.31 -13.11
C ASP A 196 13.01 4.35 -12.59
N PRO A 197 14.06 4.05 -13.37
CA PRO A 197 15.15 3.18 -12.94
C PRO A 197 15.82 3.60 -11.63
N THR A 198 15.82 4.90 -11.31
CA THR A 198 16.45 5.40 -10.07
C THR A 198 15.66 5.02 -8.82
N SER A 199 14.37 4.71 -8.95
CA SER A 199 13.51 4.27 -7.85
C SER A 199 13.96 2.94 -7.24
N VAL A 200 14.68 2.13 -8.00
CA VAL A 200 15.26 0.84 -7.57
C VAL A 200 16.79 0.84 -7.57
N GLY A 201 17.42 2.03 -7.50
CA GLY A 201 18.87 2.17 -7.44
C GLY A 201 19.58 2.05 -8.79
N GLY A 202 18.86 2.19 -9.91
CA GLY A 202 19.42 2.19 -11.28
C GLY A 202 19.57 0.81 -11.91
N GLN A 203 19.32 -0.27 -11.16
CA GLN A 203 19.34 -1.65 -11.66
C GLN A 203 18.41 -2.53 -10.83
N LEU A 204 17.85 -3.56 -11.45
CA LEU A 204 17.04 -4.56 -10.75
C LEU A 204 17.92 -5.39 -9.80
N PRO A 205 17.39 -5.83 -8.65
CA PRO A 205 18.09 -6.70 -7.71
C PRO A 205 18.53 -8.02 -8.35
N ALA A 206 19.71 -8.53 -7.96
CA ALA A 206 20.17 -9.86 -8.32
C ALA A 206 19.52 -10.93 -7.42
N ASP A 207 19.65 -12.21 -7.81
CA ASP A 207 19.03 -13.33 -7.07
C ASP A 207 19.42 -13.40 -5.60
N ASP A 208 20.61 -12.99 -5.24
CA ASP A 208 21.12 -13.00 -3.87
C ASP A 208 20.58 -11.87 -2.98
N PHE A 209 19.75 -10.99 -3.53
CA PHE A 209 18.98 -10.00 -2.78
C PHE A 209 17.82 -10.64 -2.02
N TYR A 210 17.24 -11.71 -2.56
CA TYR A 210 16.06 -12.34 -2.00
C TYR A 210 16.45 -13.41 -0.99
N TYR A 211 15.85 -13.35 0.21
CA TYR A 211 16.03 -14.38 1.22
C TYR A 211 15.19 -15.62 0.86
N ALA A 212 15.89 -16.74 0.63
CA ALA A 212 15.24 -17.98 0.19
C ALA A 212 14.68 -18.86 1.35
N GLY A 213 14.98 -18.50 2.62
CA GLY A 213 14.59 -19.27 3.79
C GLY A 213 15.75 -20.08 4.38
#